data_90393416636af8671372d43a49f3b8d2
#
_entry.id   90393416636af8671372d43a49f3b8d2
#
_cell.length_a   1.000
_cell.length_b   1.000
_cell.length_c   1.000
_cell.angle_alpha   90.00
_cell.angle_beta   90.00
_cell.angle_gamma   90.00
#
_symmetry.space_group_name_H-M   'P 1'
#
loop_
_entity.id
_entity.type
_entity.pdbx_description
1 polymer ?
#
loop_
_entity_poly.entity_id
_entity_poly.type
_entity_poly.pdbx_seq_one_letter_code
_entity_poly.pdbx_strand_id
1 'polypeptide(L)'
;MGCTEPVAVALAAAHASRAVGGKVWRVVAELDPGTFKNGMNVFIPGTNGAVGIPIAMALGAICGDPKNGLNLLKNIDSKCLKEAEKLVAQHEISIKPNFSKDYLYIKVKVKTDKGEGIAKIVRGHTNLVELKKNGLRIKGTGAKTGCEVENYREFLRKLSIKDLIKAAENADKKELAYMKEGVEMNLKASKEGMKYKGFAHQISQMVKSGVLKDDFFSKTKVIVSAASDGRMAGMSLPVMSSGSSGNQGVVAVLVPYLFGKENGVANEKIMKSIALSHLLNAYVKAFAGELSPICQCAIAAGVGAAAACVYQRKNDMKLIGHAINNVANDLGGMFCNGA
;
A
#
# COMPACT_ATOMS: atom_id res chain seq x y z
N MET A 1 -6.10 6.74 -1.57
CA MET A 1 -6.68 5.41 -1.78
C MET A 1 -6.19 4.47 -0.70
N GLY A 2 -7.05 3.59 -0.18
CA GLY A 2 -6.71 2.60 0.84
C GLY A 2 -5.65 1.60 0.36
N CYS A 3 -6.05 0.43 -0.03
CA CYS A 3 -5.15 -0.58 -0.61
C CYS A 3 -5.00 -0.37 -2.12
N THR A 4 -3.80 -0.58 -2.66
CA THR A 4 -3.51 -0.34 -4.08
C THR A 4 -3.94 -1.52 -4.95
N GLU A 5 -4.07 -2.71 -4.38
CA GLU A 5 -4.34 -3.95 -5.07
C GLU A 5 -5.69 -3.96 -5.81
N PRO A 6 -6.83 -3.57 -5.19
CA PRO A 6 -8.10 -3.52 -5.92
C PRO A 6 -8.06 -2.56 -7.10
N VAL A 7 -7.34 -1.44 -6.94
CA VAL A 7 -7.22 -0.44 -8.00
C VAL A 7 -6.33 -0.94 -9.15
N ALA A 8 -5.28 -1.68 -8.86
CA ALA A 8 -4.45 -2.30 -9.90
C ALA A 8 -5.25 -3.35 -10.70
N VAL A 9 -6.13 -4.11 -10.02
CA VAL A 9 -7.05 -5.05 -10.71
C VAL A 9 -8.07 -4.27 -11.56
N ALA A 10 -8.64 -3.18 -11.03
CA ALA A 10 -9.52 -2.30 -11.78
C ALA A 10 -8.81 -1.68 -13.01
N LEU A 11 -7.54 -1.28 -12.87
CA LEU A 11 -6.72 -0.76 -13.96
C LEU A 11 -6.50 -1.81 -15.06
N ALA A 12 -6.20 -3.05 -14.69
CA ALA A 12 -6.09 -4.13 -15.65
C ALA A 12 -7.44 -4.38 -16.37
N ALA A 13 -8.56 -4.36 -15.63
CA ALA A 13 -9.89 -4.51 -16.21
C ALA A 13 -10.22 -3.36 -17.17
N ALA A 14 -9.87 -2.13 -16.83
CA ALA A 14 -10.04 -0.96 -17.69
C ALA A 14 -9.23 -1.07 -18.99
N HIS A 15 -7.96 -1.47 -18.91
CA HIS A 15 -7.14 -1.71 -20.10
C HIS A 15 -7.74 -2.79 -21.00
N ALA A 16 -8.15 -3.91 -20.44
CA ALA A 16 -8.75 -5.00 -21.18
C ALA A 16 -10.07 -4.60 -21.87
N SER A 17 -10.94 -3.90 -21.14
CA SER A 17 -12.23 -3.41 -21.66
C SER A 17 -12.04 -2.36 -22.76
N ARG A 18 -11.17 -1.38 -22.56
CA ARG A 18 -10.89 -0.34 -23.59
C ARG A 18 -10.25 -0.89 -24.86
N ALA A 19 -9.44 -1.93 -24.75
CA ALA A 19 -8.83 -2.57 -25.90
C ALA A 19 -9.84 -3.20 -26.85
N VAL A 20 -10.91 -3.81 -26.33
CA VAL A 20 -11.92 -4.49 -27.13
C VAL A 20 -13.11 -3.59 -27.45
N GLY A 21 -13.52 -2.73 -26.52
CA GLY A 21 -14.73 -1.90 -26.59
C GLY A 21 -16.01 -2.73 -26.43
N GLY A 22 -17.17 -2.06 -26.54
CA GLY A 22 -18.48 -2.70 -26.42
C GLY A 22 -18.99 -2.78 -24.98
N LYS A 23 -20.16 -3.43 -24.80
CA LYS A 23 -20.82 -3.59 -23.51
C LYS A 23 -20.25 -4.80 -22.76
N VAL A 24 -19.73 -4.55 -21.58
CA VAL A 24 -19.17 -5.60 -20.71
C VAL A 24 -20.30 -6.49 -20.16
N TRP A 25 -20.10 -7.80 -20.23
CA TRP A 25 -21.02 -8.77 -19.64
C TRP A 25 -20.33 -9.80 -18.74
N ARG A 26 -19.00 -9.97 -18.84
CA ARG A 26 -18.25 -10.86 -17.94
C ARG A 26 -16.81 -10.39 -17.73
N VAL A 27 -16.31 -10.52 -16.49
CA VAL A 27 -14.92 -10.24 -16.15
C VAL A 27 -14.34 -11.35 -15.30
N VAL A 28 -13.16 -11.83 -15.67
CA VAL A 28 -12.44 -12.89 -14.96
C VAL A 28 -11.05 -12.40 -14.63
N ALA A 29 -10.65 -12.52 -13.36
CA ALA A 29 -9.30 -12.24 -12.93
C ALA A 29 -8.56 -13.50 -12.48
N GLU A 30 -7.27 -13.56 -12.79
CA GLU A 30 -6.30 -14.48 -12.21
C GLU A 30 -5.28 -13.64 -11.45
N LEU A 31 -5.14 -13.89 -10.13
CA LEU A 31 -4.37 -13.04 -9.21
C LEU A 31 -3.39 -13.88 -8.41
N ASP A 32 -2.23 -13.31 -8.08
CA ASP A 32 -1.39 -13.89 -7.03
C ASP A 32 -2.10 -13.88 -5.67
N PRO A 33 -1.71 -14.77 -4.73
CA PRO A 33 -2.37 -14.88 -3.42
C PRO A 33 -2.30 -13.60 -2.59
N GLY A 34 -1.22 -12.82 -2.71
CA GLY A 34 -1.05 -11.56 -1.99
C GLY A 34 -2.02 -10.48 -2.46
N THR A 35 -2.14 -10.28 -3.78
CA THR A 35 -3.13 -9.36 -4.38
C THR A 35 -4.54 -9.79 -4.01
N PHE A 36 -4.86 -11.09 -4.12
CA PHE A 36 -6.15 -11.64 -3.72
C PHE A 36 -6.47 -11.34 -2.26
N LYS A 37 -5.59 -11.72 -1.32
CA LYS A 37 -5.77 -11.52 0.11
C LYS A 37 -5.94 -10.02 0.47
N ASN A 38 -5.06 -9.17 -0.04
CA ASN A 38 -5.05 -7.76 0.33
C ASN A 38 -6.23 -6.97 -0.24
N GLY A 39 -6.80 -7.41 -1.36
CA GLY A 39 -7.82 -6.65 -2.06
C GLY A 39 -9.26 -7.04 -1.76
N MET A 40 -9.50 -8.18 -1.10
CA MET A 40 -10.85 -8.72 -0.95
C MET A 40 -11.73 -7.97 0.05
N ASN A 41 -11.15 -7.30 1.02
CA ASN A 41 -11.91 -6.66 2.11
C ASN A 41 -11.56 -5.18 2.30
N VAL A 42 -11.34 -4.45 1.21
CA VAL A 42 -10.99 -3.02 1.21
C VAL A 42 -12.13 -2.20 0.65
N PHE A 43 -12.46 -1.09 1.31
CA PHE A 43 -13.42 -0.12 0.79
C PHE A 43 -12.92 0.54 -0.51
N ILE A 44 -13.79 0.58 -1.51
CA ILE A 44 -13.49 1.21 -2.79
C ILE A 44 -13.93 2.68 -2.74
N PRO A 45 -13.01 3.64 -2.95
CA PRO A 45 -13.34 5.05 -2.92
C PRO A 45 -14.45 5.42 -3.90
N GLY A 46 -15.35 6.33 -3.48
CA GLY A 46 -16.45 6.81 -4.33
C GLY A 46 -17.64 5.86 -4.49
N THR A 47 -17.69 4.75 -3.72
CA THR A 47 -18.72 3.71 -3.86
C THR A 47 -19.70 3.65 -2.68
N ASN A 48 -19.68 4.62 -1.76
CA ASN A 48 -20.54 4.63 -0.57
C ASN A 48 -20.45 3.35 0.29
N GLY A 49 -19.27 2.73 0.34
CA GLY A 49 -19.03 1.58 1.20
C GLY A 49 -18.95 0.22 0.50
N ALA A 50 -18.95 0.16 -0.82
CA ALA A 50 -18.71 -1.09 -1.52
C ALA A 50 -17.26 -1.60 -1.27
N VAL A 51 -17.11 -2.92 -1.16
CA VAL A 51 -15.88 -3.58 -0.67
C VAL A 51 -15.38 -4.61 -1.68
N GLY A 52 -14.07 -4.62 -1.87
CA GLY A 52 -13.35 -5.73 -2.45
C GLY A 52 -13.07 -5.65 -3.95
N ILE A 53 -12.26 -6.59 -4.41
CA ILE A 53 -11.83 -6.70 -5.81
C ILE A 53 -13.01 -6.87 -6.79
N PRO A 54 -14.08 -7.65 -6.49
CA PRO A 54 -15.16 -7.84 -7.45
C PRO A 54 -15.76 -6.53 -7.94
N ILE A 55 -16.13 -5.64 -7.03
CA ILE A 55 -16.73 -4.35 -7.39
C ILE A 55 -15.70 -3.41 -8.05
N ALA A 56 -14.45 -3.39 -7.54
CA ALA A 56 -13.38 -2.59 -8.15
C ALA A 56 -13.11 -3.00 -9.60
N MET A 57 -13.08 -4.31 -9.87
CA MET A 57 -12.86 -4.89 -11.19
C MET A 57 -14.02 -4.57 -12.14
N ALA A 58 -15.27 -4.67 -11.68
CA ALA A 58 -16.46 -4.29 -12.45
C ALA A 58 -16.44 -2.82 -12.82
N LEU A 59 -16.16 -1.92 -11.86
CA LEU A 59 -16.04 -0.49 -12.08
C LEU A 59 -14.92 -0.16 -13.08
N GLY A 60 -13.76 -0.79 -12.94
CA GLY A 60 -12.66 -0.64 -13.89
C GLY A 60 -13.04 -1.03 -15.31
N ALA A 61 -13.73 -2.16 -15.48
CA ALA A 61 -14.15 -2.67 -16.78
C ALA A 61 -15.23 -1.80 -17.45
N ILE A 62 -16.19 -1.28 -16.66
CA ILE A 62 -17.34 -0.52 -17.18
C ILE A 62 -16.98 0.94 -17.41
N CYS A 63 -16.39 1.60 -16.42
CA CYS A 63 -16.23 3.06 -16.38
C CYS A 63 -14.77 3.53 -16.30
N GLY A 64 -13.83 2.63 -16.00
CA GLY A 64 -12.45 3.01 -15.80
C GLY A 64 -11.80 3.62 -17.04
N ASP A 65 -11.10 4.75 -16.84
CA ASP A 65 -10.17 5.26 -17.85
C ASP A 65 -8.73 4.91 -17.46
N PRO A 66 -8.06 4.03 -18.21
CA PRO A 66 -6.68 3.62 -17.90
C PRO A 66 -5.68 4.77 -17.84
N LYS A 67 -5.96 5.90 -18.52
CA LYS A 67 -5.10 7.08 -18.51
C LYS A 67 -4.96 7.70 -17.12
N ASN A 68 -5.95 7.50 -16.25
CA ASN A 68 -5.94 7.97 -14.87
C ASN A 68 -5.07 7.11 -13.94
N GLY A 69 -4.48 6.03 -14.43
CA GLY A 69 -3.63 5.13 -13.63
C GLY A 69 -4.34 4.69 -12.35
N LEU A 70 -3.66 4.78 -11.22
CA LEU A 70 -4.23 4.42 -9.91
C LEU A 70 -5.32 5.38 -9.38
N ASN A 71 -5.65 6.44 -10.09
CA ASN A 71 -6.74 7.35 -9.75
C ASN A 71 -8.05 7.04 -10.51
N LEU A 72 -8.10 5.93 -11.30
CA LEU A 72 -9.22 5.63 -12.19
C LEU A 72 -10.58 5.47 -11.48
N LEU A 73 -10.58 5.15 -10.19
CA LEU A 73 -11.80 5.00 -9.37
C LEU A 73 -12.15 6.26 -8.56
N LYS A 74 -11.45 7.39 -8.76
CA LYS A 74 -11.66 8.59 -7.94
C LYS A 74 -13.02 9.26 -8.17
N ASN A 75 -13.53 9.22 -9.40
CA ASN A 75 -14.73 9.94 -9.82
C ASN A 75 -15.77 8.94 -10.38
N ILE A 76 -16.19 7.99 -9.55
CA ILE A 76 -17.25 7.04 -9.92
C ILE A 76 -18.61 7.72 -9.72
N ASP A 77 -19.43 7.72 -10.78
CA ASP A 77 -20.80 8.20 -10.69
C ASP A 77 -21.77 7.09 -10.25
N SER A 78 -22.97 7.48 -9.84
CA SER A 78 -24.00 6.56 -9.35
C SER A 78 -24.49 5.56 -10.41
N LYS A 79 -24.44 5.92 -11.69
CA LYS A 79 -24.82 5.04 -12.80
C LYS A 79 -23.81 3.93 -12.97
N CYS A 80 -22.53 4.28 -13.01
CA CYS A 80 -21.43 3.32 -13.04
C CYS A 80 -21.49 2.35 -11.88
N LEU A 81 -21.73 2.85 -10.67
CA LEU A 81 -21.80 2.00 -9.48
C LEU A 81 -22.95 0.99 -9.61
N LYS A 82 -24.16 1.42 -9.98
CA LYS A 82 -25.30 0.52 -10.19
C LYS A 82 -25.06 -0.54 -11.25
N GLU A 83 -24.42 -0.18 -12.37
CA GLU A 83 -24.07 -1.14 -13.42
C GLU A 83 -23.03 -2.17 -12.94
N ALA A 84 -22.03 -1.73 -12.17
CA ALA A 84 -21.02 -2.60 -11.59
C ALA A 84 -21.63 -3.55 -10.54
N GLU A 85 -22.47 -3.04 -9.63
CA GLU A 85 -23.22 -3.84 -8.64
C GLU A 85 -24.09 -4.89 -9.31
N LYS A 86 -24.78 -4.55 -10.40
CA LYS A 86 -25.58 -5.48 -11.19
C LYS A 86 -24.72 -6.61 -11.77
N LEU A 87 -23.54 -6.29 -12.33
CA LEU A 87 -22.63 -7.28 -12.91
C LEU A 87 -22.09 -8.23 -11.84
N VAL A 88 -21.81 -7.72 -10.63
CA VAL A 88 -21.40 -8.53 -9.48
C VAL A 88 -22.54 -9.42 -9.01
N ALA A 89 -23.75 -8.89 -8.86
CA ALA A 89 -24.94 -9.64 -8.42
C ALA A 89 -25.34 -10.76 -9.41
N GLN A 90 -25.06 -10.59 -10.69
CA GLN A 90 -25.28 -11.60 -11.71
C GLN A 90 -24.22 -12.70 -11.74
N HIS A 91 -23.24 -12.71 -10.81
CA HIS A 91 -22.12 -13.64 -10.76
C HIS A 91 -21.23 -13.65 -12.03
N GLU A 92 -21.24 -12.55 -12.79
CA GLU A 92 -20.41 -12.41 -13.99
C GLU A 92 -19.00 -11.91 -13.70
N ILE A 93 -18.68 -11.71 -12.42
CA ILE A 93 -17.34 -11.41 -11.92
C ILE A 93 -16.77 -12.65 -11.25
N SER A 94 -15.64 -13.13 -11.71
CA SER A 94 -14.96 -14.27 -11.09
C SER A 94 -13.46 -14.00 -10.87
N ILE A 95 -12.95 -14.50 -9.76
CA ILE A 95 -11.54 -14.34 -9.37
C ILE A 95 -10.97 -15.73 -9.07
N LYS A 96 -9.80 -16.01 -9.66
CA LYS A 96 -9.06 -17.25 -9.47
C LYS A 96 -7.69 -16.93 -8.87
N PRO A 97 -7.37 -17.36 -7.63
CA PRO A 97 -6.03 -17.26 -7.12
C PRO A 97 -5.07 -18.19 -7.86
N ASN A 98 -3.89 -17.72 -8.19
CA ASN A 98 -2.80 -18.49 -8.80
C ASN A 98 -1.64 -18.63 -7.83
N PHE A 99 -1.60 -19.73 -7.10
CA PHE A 99 -0.59 -20.03 -6.07
C PHE A 99 0.82 -20.30 -6.64
N SER A 100 0.98 -20.40 -7.97
CA SER A 100 2.31 -20.51 -8.57
C SER A 100 3.03 -19.18 -8.72
N LYS A 101 2.40 -18.05 -8.33
CA LYS A 101 2.96 -16.72 -8.42
C LYS A 101 3.30 -16.19 -7.03
N ASP A 102 4.57 -15.93 -6.80
CA ASP A 102 5.15 -15.38 -5.56
C ASP A 102 5.44 -13.87 -5.65
N TYR A 103 4.97 -13.23 -6.73
CA TYR A 103 5.11 -11.81 -7.01
C TYR A 103 3.77 -11.22 -7.46
N LEU A 104 3.62 -9.91 -7.41
CA LEU A 104 2.41 -9.22 -7.88
C LEU A 104 2.09 -9.63 -9.32
N TYR A 105 0.97 -10.33 -9.49
CA TYR A 105 0.50 -10.85 -10.75
C TYR A 105 -1.01 -10.65 -10.86
N ILE A 106 -1.39 -9.88 -11.86
CA ILE A 106 -2.80 -9.56 -12.16
C ILE A 106 -3.01 -9.82 -13.64
N LYS A 107 -3.89 -10.75 -13.98
CA LYS A 107 -4.34 -10.99 -15.34
C LYS A 107 -5.86 -10.89 -15.36
N VAL A 108 -6.38 -9.94 -16.12
CA VAL A 108 -7.82 -9.73 -16.25
C VAL A 108 -8.25 -9.97 -17.70
N LYS A 109 -9.32 -10.73 -17.85
CA LYS A 109 -10.03 -11.01 -19.08
C LYS A 109 -11.41 -10.36 -19.00
N VAL A 110 -11.74 -9.52 -19.97
CA VAL A 110 -13.04 -8.86 -20.11
C VAL A 110 -13.72 -9.38 -21.38
N LYS A 111 -14.97 -9.81 -21.25
CA LYS A 111 -15.82 -10.18 -22.39
C LYS A 111 -16.89 -9.12 -22.61
N THR A 112 -17.06 -8.75 -23.87
CA THR A 112 -18.03 -7.76 -24.33
C THR A 112 -18.81 -8.32 -25.54
N ASP A 113 -19.83 -7.60 -25.99
CA ASP A 113 -20.55 -7.86 -27.24
C ASP A 113 -19.67 -7.74 -28.50
N LYS A 114 -18.47 -7.13 -28.38
CA LYS A 114 -17.48 -6.94 -29.48
C LYS A 114 -16.30 -7.91 -29.38
N GLY A 115 -16.27 -8.81 -28.40
CA GLY A 115 -15.22 -9.81 -28.25
C GLY A 115 -14.57 -9.85 -26.87
N GLU A 116 -13.28 -10.18 -26.84
CA GLU A 116 -12.52 -10.43 -25.62
C GLU A 116 -11.26 -9.56 -25.56
N GLY A 117 -11.07 -8.90 -24.38
CA GLY A 117 -9.83 -8.19 -24.06
C GLY A 117 -9.10 -8.86 -22.91
N ILE A 118 -7.77 -8.89 -22.95
CA ILE A 118 -6.92 -9.40 -21.87
C ILE A 118 -5.86 -8.35 -21.54
N ALA A 119 -5.72 -8.03 -20.27
CA ALA A 119 -4.62 -7.22 -19.76
C ALA A 119 -3.88 -7.96 -18.64
N LYS A 120 -2.55 -7.78 -18.57
CA LYS A 120 -1.69 -8.39 -17.56
C LYS A 120 -0.76 -7.35 -16.97
N ILE A 121 -0.84 -7.17 -15.65
CA ILE A 121 0.02 -6.30 -14.83
C ILE A 121 0.90 -7.20 -13.96
N VAL A 122 2.22 -6.94 -13.90
CA VAL A 122 3.19 -7.79 -13.22
C VAL A 122 4.26 -6.94 -12.53
N ARG A 123 4.64 -7.32 -11.29
CA ARG A 123 5.77 -6.74 -10.52
C ARG A 123 5.68 -5.24 -10.28
N GLY A 124 4.48 -4.69 -10.31
CA GLY A 124 4.21 -3.28 -10.05
C GLY A 124 2.76 -2.97 -10.42
N HIS A 125 2.07 -2.19 -9.60
CA HIS A 125 0.63 -1.96 -9.70
C HIS A 125 0.17 -1.29 -11.01
N THR A 126 1.09 -0.72 -11.78
CA THR A 126 0.82 -0.05 -13.07
C THR A 126 1.61 -0.63 -14.24
N ASN A 127 2.43 -1.66 -14.00
CA ASN A 127 3.31 -2.23 -15.02
C ASN A 127 2.54 -3.19 -15.93
N LEU A 128 1.90 -2.65 -16.96
CA LEU A 128 1.16 -3.41 -17.98
C LEU A 128 2.13 -4.12 -18.92
N VAL A 129 2.23 -5.44 -18.82
CA VAL A 129 3.17 -6.26 -19.60
C VAL A 129 2.54 -6.92 -20.82
N GLU A 130 1.22 -7.07 -20.82
CA GLU A 130 0.48 -7.67 -21.94
C GLU A 130 -0.89 -7.00 -22.10
N LEU A 131 -1.25 -6.70 -23.34
CA LEU A 131 -2.60 -6.31 -23.73
C LEU A 131 -2.98 -7.02 -25.02
N LYS A 132 -4.13 -7.71 -25.01
CA LYS A 132 -4.67 -8.43 -26.16
C LYS A 132 -6.10 -8.03 -26.45
N LYS A 133 -6.44 -8.06 -27.75
CA LYS A 133 -7.80 -7.97 -28.28
C LYS A 133 -8.07 -9.17 -29.17
N ASN A 134 -9.09 -9.93 -28.83
CA ASN A 134 -9.50 -11.12 -29.60
C ASN A 134 -8.32 -12.09 -29.90
N GLY A 135 -7.47 -12.32 -28.89
CA GLY A 135 -6.28 -13.18 -28.98
C GLY A 135 -5.03 -12.50 -29.56
N LEU A 136 -5.17 -11.37 -30.27
CA LEU A 136 -4.06 -10.66 -30.89
C LEU A 136 -3.43 -9.67 -29.92
N ARG A 137 -2.09 -9.68 -29.82
CA ARG A 137 -1.35 -8.77 -28.97
C ARG A 137 -1.35 -7.35 -29.57
N ILE A 138 -1.67 -6.35 -28.75
CA ILE A 138 -1.57 -4.95 -29.12
C ILE A 138 -0.11 -4.51 -28.99
N LYS A 139 0.49 -4.02 -30.07
CA LYS A 139 1.87 -3.50 -30.11
C LYS A 139 2.00 -2.26 -29.22
N GLY A 140 3.16 -2.11 -28.59
CA GLY A 140 3.45 -0.98 -27.68
C GLY A 140 3.11 -1.24 -26.21
N THR A 141 2.51 -2.38 -25.90
CA THR A 141 2.34 -2.88 -24.54
C THR A 141 3.49 -3.85 -24.22
N GLY A 142 4.69 -3.36 -24.24
CA GLY A 142 5.87 -4.11 -23.81
C GLY A 142 6.27 -3.65 -22.43
N ALA A 143 6.43 -4.58 -21.52
CA ALA A 143 7.05 -4.32 -20.25
C ALA A 143 8.29 -3.46 -20.46
N LYS A 144 8.44 -2.39 -19.72
CA LYS A 144 9.75 -2.14 -19.16
C LYS A 144 9.99 -3.38 -18.31
N THR A 145 10.64 -4.37 -18.92
CA THR A 145 11.02 -5.61 -18.25
C THR A 145 11.67 -5.24 -16.95
N GLY A 146 11.19 -5.78 -15.85
CA GLY A 146 11.46 -5.56 -14.43
C GLY A 146 12.82 -5.06 -13.94
N CYS A 147 13.55 -4.34 -14.76
CA CYS A 147 14.93 -3.97 -14.53
C CYS A 147 15.14 -3.01 -13.35
N GLU A 148 14.23 -2.04 -13.15
CA GLU A 148 14.49 -1.03 -12.10
C GLU A 148 14.03 -1.45 -10.70
N VAL A 149 12.87 -2.11 -10.59
CA VAL A 149 12.35 -2.51 -9.28
C VAL A 149 13.09 -3.72 -8.70
N GLU A 150 13.50 -4.65 -9.53
CA GLU A 150 14.36 -5.77 -9.10
C GLU A 150 15.78 -5.27 -8.78
N ASN A 151 16.29 -4.32 -9.55
CA ASN A 151 17.65 -3.82 -9.39
C ASN A 151 17.88 -3.13 -8.03
N TYR A 152 16.94 -2.28 -7.56
CA TYR A 152 17.14 -1.65 -6.25
C TYR A 152 17.02 -2.64 -5.08
N ARG A 153 16.18 -3.69 -5.18
CA ARG A 153 16.05 -4.72 -4.14
C ARG A 153 17.29 -5.59 -4.07
N GLU A 154 17.83 -5.99 -5.22
CA GLU A 154 19.11 -6.70 -5.27
C GLU A 154 20.26 -5.86 -4.72
N PHE A 155 20.26 -4.56 -5.01
CA PHE A 155 21.22 -3.64 -4.42
C PHE A 155 21.07 -3.57 -2.90
N LEU A 156 19.85 -3.38 -2.38
CA LEU A 156 19.60 -3.35 -0.94
C LEU A 156 20.03 -4.62 -0.22
N ARG A 157 19.81 -5.80 -0.81
CA ARG A 157 20.24 -7.10 -0.23
C ARG A 157 21.75 -7.21 -0.01
N LYS A 158 22.54 -6.44 -0.74
CA LYS A 158 24.01 -6.43 -0.64
C LYS A 158 24.52 -5.48 0.44
N LEU A 159 23.66 -4.59 0.94
CA LEU A 159 24.03 -3.60 1.96
C LEU A 159 23.94 -4.19 3.35
N SER A 160 24.76 -3.66 4.26
CA SER A 160 24.64 -3.89 5.69
C SER A 160 23.74 -2.82 6.33
N ILE A 161 23.25 -3.07 7.55
CA ILE A 161 22.51 -2.08 8.33
C ILE A 161 23.36 -0.82 8.57
N LYS A 162 24.69 -0.98 8.71
CA LYS A 162 25.63 0.13 8.84
C LYS A 162 25.64 1.03 7.60
N ASP A 163 25.55 0.44 6.41
CA ASP A 163 25.49 1.21 5.16
C ASP A 163 24.19 2.01 5.07
N LEU A 164 23.06 1.44 5.52
CA LEU A 164 21.76 2.14 5.56
C LEU A 164 21.77 3.31 6.53
N ILE A 165 22.39 3.16 7.71
CA ILE A 165 22.56 4.25 8.67
C ILE A 165 23.41 5.36 8.05
N LYS A 166 24.56 4.99 7.44
CA LYS A 166 25.45 5.96 6.77
C LYS A 166 24.74 6.69 5.63
N ALA A 167 23.90 5.99 4.87
CA ALA A 167 23.08 6.62 3.82
C ALA A 167 22.10 7.65 4.39
N ALA A 168 21.40 7.30 5.47
CA ALA A 168 20.49 8.24 6.15
C ALA A 168 21.20 9.45 6.77
N GLU A 169 22.41 9.27 7.31
CA GLU A 169 23.25 10.36 7.84
C GLU A 169 23.71 11.34 6.77
N ASN A 170 24.00 10.82 5.57
CA ASN A 170 24.47 11.59 4.43
C ASN A 170 23.30 12.15 3.57
N ALA A 171 22.04 11.96 4.00
CA ALA A 171 20.89 12.51 3.29
C ALA A 171 21.03 14.03 3.09
N ASP A 172 20.84 14.49 1.87
CA ASP A 172 20.96 15.88 1.50
C ASP A 172 19.70 16.71 1.87
N LYS A 173 19.78 18.03 1.67
CA LYS A 173 18.67 18.94 1.98
C LYS A 173 17.39 18.61 1.20
N LYS A 174 17.49 18.11 -0.04
CA LYS A 174 16.34 17.77 -0.87
C LYS A 174 15.66 16.50 -0.36
N GLU A 175 16.47 15.51 0.01
CA GLU A 175 15.98 14.25 0.59
C GLU A 175 15.30 14.50 1.96
N LEU A 176 15.89 15.35 2.81
CA LEU A 176 15.30 15.72 4.09
C LEU A 176 14.01 16.55 3.91
N ALA A 177 13.94 17.42 2.90
CA ALA A 177 12.71 18.13 2.55
C ALA A 177 11.60 17.15 2.11
N TYR A 178 11.94 16.13 1.36
CA TYR A 178 10.99 15.07 0.97
C TYR A 178 10.48 14.28 2.18
N MET A 179 11.33 13.99 3.17
CA MET A 179 10.87 13.38 4.44
C MET A 179 9.89 14.30 5.18
N LYS A 180 10.14 15.61 5.18
CA LYS A 180 9.24 16.61 5.79
C LYS A 180 7.86 16.63 5.09
N GLU A 181 7.82 16.60 3.76
CA GLU A 181 6.56 16.48 3.00
C GLU A 181 5.79 15.22 3.42
N GLY A 182 6.48 14.10 3.63
CA GLY A 182 5.89 12.86 4.11
C GLY A 182 5.24 13.01 5.49
N VAL A 183 5.89 13.74 6.41
CA VAL A 183 5.33 14.05 7.73
C VAL A 183 4.04 14.86 7.59
N GLU A 184 4.07 15.94 6.83
CA GLU A 184 2.93 16.85 6.65
C GLU A 184 1.75 16.11 6.01
N MET A 185 2.02 15.30 4.99
CA MET A 185 1.03 14.46 4.30
C MET A 185 0.37 13.46 5.26
N ASN A 186 1.17 12.74 6.05
CA ASN A 186 0.67 11.70 6.94
C ASN A 186 -0.05 12.27 8.17
N LEU A 187 0.37 13.42 8.70
CA LEU A 187 -0.36 14.13 9.76
C LEU A 187 -1.72 14.64 9.26
N LYS A 188 -1.78 15.16 8.03
CA LYS A 188 -3.06 15.57 7.41
C LYS A 188 -4.00 14.37 7.25
N ALA A 189 -3.46 13.24 6.81
CA ALA A 189 -4.22 12.00 6.70
C ALA A 189 -4.72 11.50 8.06
N SER A 190 -3.88 11.57 9.10
CA SER A 190 -4.27 11.24 10.47
C SER A 190 -5.42 12.12 10.97
N LYS A 191 -5.31 13.46 10.81
CA LYS A 191 -6.36 14.40 11.20
C LYS A 191 -7.69 14.09 10.53
N GLU A 192 -7.69 13.80 9.25
CA GLU A 192 -8.91 13.42 8.51
C GLU A 192 -9.41 12.05 8.95
N GLY A 193 -8.49 11.11 9.17
CA GLY A 193 -8.78 9.73 9.60
C GLY A 193 -9.50 9.64 10.94
N MET A 194 -9.31 10.61 11.84
CA MET A 194 -10.04 10.70 13.11
C MET A 194 -11.57 10.81 12.96
N LYS A 195 -12.07 11.16 11.79
CA LYS A 195 -13.51 11.21 11.50
C LYS A 195 -14.12 9.82 11.32
N TYR A 196 -13.30 8.79 11.12
CA TYR A 196 -13.75 7.41 10.92
C TYR A 196 -13.78 6.66 12.25
N LYS A 197 -14.79 5.80 12.43
CA LYS A 197 -14.95 5.00 13.66
C LYS A 197 -14.15 3.69 13.59
N GLY A 198 -12.82 3.79 13.40
CA GLY A 198 -11.89 2.67 13.35
C GLY A 198 -11.15 2.42 14.66
N PHE A 199 -9.95 1.85 14.56
CA PHE A 199 -9.09 1.54 15.71
C PHE A 199 -8.69 2.79 16.50
N ALA A 200 -8.39 3.91 15.83
CA ALA A 200 -8.06 5.17 16.50
C ALA A 200 -9.19 5.64 17.43
N HIS A 201 -10.45 5.51 16.98
CA HIS A 201 -11.60 5.83 17.80
C HIS A 201 -11.70 4.91 19.02
N GLN A 202 -11.53 3.60 18.83
CA GLN A 202 -11.58 2.62 19.93
C GLN A 202 -10.49 2.89 20.97
N ILE A 203 -9.22 3.10 20.53
CA ILE A 203 -8.12 3.45 21.44
C ILE A 203 -8.42 4.73 22.20
N SER A 204 -8.96 5.75 21.54
CA SER A 204 -9.36 7.02 22.16
C SER A 204 -10.44 6.81 23.24
N GLN A 205 -11.41 5.93 23.02
CA GLN A 205 -12.42 5.58 24.03
C GLN A 205 -11.80 4.83 25.22
N MET A 206 -10.86 3.93 24.97
CA MET A 206 -10.15 3.21 26.05
C MET A 206 -9.30 4.16 26.91
N VAL A 207 -8.70 5.19 26.32
CA VAL A 207 -7.99 6.24 27.06
C VAL A 207 -8.99 7.05 27.90
N LYS A 208 -10.10 7.50 27.32
CA LYS A 208 -11.13 8.28 28.02
C LYS A 208 -11.76 7.51 29.19
N SER A 209 -11.93 6.20 29.06
CA SER A 209 -12.48 5.33 30.13
C SER A 209 -11.44 4.90 31.16
N GLY A 210 -10.17 5.31 31.01
CA GLY A 210 -9.09 4.94 31.92
C GLY A 210 -8.53 3.52 31.76
N VAL A 211 -8.99 2.76 30.76
CA VAL A 211 -8.46 1.43 30.42
C VAL A 211 -7.04 1.53 29.87
N LEU A 212 -6.76 2.55 29.10
CA LEU A 212 -5.41 2.89 28.64
C LEU A 212 -4.97 4.22 29.25
N LYS A 213 -3.69 4.32 29.56
CA LYS A 213 -3.08 5.54 30.07
C LYS A 213 -3.05 6.62 28.99
N ASP A 214 -3.34 7.87 29.37
CA ASP A 214 -3.13 9.02 28.49
C ASP A 214 -1.65 9.43 28.47
N ASP A 215 -0.89 8.74 27.65
CA ASP A 215 0.55 8.93 27.51
C ASP A 215 0.97 9.04 26.03
N PHE A 216 2.26 9.22 25.83
CA PHE A 216 2.88 9.27 24.50
C PHE A 216 2.54 8.04 23.64
N PHE A 217 2.54 6.84 24.23
CA PHE A 217 2.29 5.60 23.49
C PHE A 217 0.86 5.51 22.98
N SER A 218 -0.11 5.85 23.82
CA SER A 218 -1.53 5.89 23.45
C SER A 218 -1.80 6.96 22.41
N LYS A 219 -1.23 8.15 22.56
CA LYS A 219 -1.33 9.25 21.57
C LYS A 219 -0.74 8.85 20.22
N THR A 220 0.43 8.22 20.22
CA THR A 220 1.07 7.73 18.99
C THR A 220 0.21 6.66 18.29
N LYS A 221 -0.31 5.69 19.05
CA LYS A 221 -1.24 4.67 18.51
C LYS A 221 -2.46 5.31 17.85
N VAL A 222 -3.10 6.29 18.51
CA VAL A 222 -4.26 6.99 17.96
C VAL A 222 -3.90 7.70 16.65
N ILE A 223 -2.80 8.47 16.60
CA ILE A 223 -2.39 9.25 15.45
C ILE A 223 -2.06 8.34 14.25
N VAL A 224 -1.30 7.27 14.47
CA VAL A 224 -0.90 6.31 13.43
C VAL A 224 -2.10 5.51 12.93
N SER A 225 -2.92 5.01 13.86
CA SER A 225 -4.14 4.26 13.49
C SER A 225 -5.13 5.11 12.72
N ALA A 226 -5.33 6.37 13.09
CA ALA A 226 -6.26 7.27 12.40
C ALA A 226 -5.91 7.42 10.91
N ALA A 227 -4.63 7.62 10.57
CA ALA A 227 -4.21 7.70 9.17
C ALA A 227 -4.49 6.39 8.41
N SER A 228 -4.29 5.24 9.07
CA SER A 228 -4.59 3.93 8.49
C SER A 228 -6.09 3.69 8.36
N ASP A 229 -6.87 3.98 9.40
CA ASP A 229 -8.34 3.84 9.40
C ASP A 229 -8.97 4.65 8.26
N GLY A 230 -8.60 5.93 8.11
CA GLY A 230 -9.09 6.76 7.03
C GLY A 230 -8.75 6.21 5.65
N ARG A 231 -7.52 5.69 5.48
CA ARG A 231 -7.11 5.05 4.23
C ARG A 231 -7.92 3.80 3.92
N MET A 232 -8.10 2.92 4.90
CA MET A 232 -8.85 1.67 4.73
C MET A 232 -10.34 1.93 4.49
N ALA A 233 -10.88 3.02 5.05
CA ALA A 233 -12.24 3.50 4.79
C ALA A 233 -12.40 4.25 3.44
N GLY A 234 -11.37 4.30 2.60
CA GLY A 234 -11.46 4.92 1.27
C GLY A 234 -11.27 6.44 1.25
N MET A 235 -10.63 7.02 2.28
CA MET A 235 -10.27 8.45 2.31
C MET A 235 -9.50 8.85 1.05
N SER A 236 -9.84 9.99 0.46
CA SER A 236 -9.25 10.48 -0.80
C SER A 236 -7.93 11.24 -0.63
N LEU A 237 -7.41 11.38 0.59
CA LEU A 237 -6.12 12.01 0.83
C LEU A 237 -4.95 11.05 0.57
N PRO A 238 -3.84 11.55 0.00
CA PRO A 238 -2.62 10.76 -0.15
C PRO A 238 -1.92 10.57 1.19
N VAL A 239 -1.06 9.54 1.27
CA VAL A 239 -0.06 9.37 2.32
C VAL A 239 1.29 9.08 1.68
N MET A 240 2.38 9.47 2.35
CA MET A 240 3.71 9.02 1.99
C MET A 240 3.78 7.50 2.15
N SER A 241 4.16 6.80 1.09
CA SER A 241 4.34 5.35 1.12
C SER A 241 5.77 4.96 1.51
N SER A 242 5.94 3.76 2.01
CA SER A 242 7.24 3.12 2.23
C SER A 242 7.20 1.69 1.69
N GLY A 243 8.20 1.30 0.94
CA GLY A 243 8.26 -0.04 0.36
C GLY A 243 7.00 -0.41 -0.45
N SER A 244 6.46 0.52 -1.22
CA SER A 244 5.23 0.37 -2.02
C SER A 244 3.92 0.20 -1.21
N SER A 245 3.92 0.51 0.10
CA SER A 245 2.73 0.44 0.95
C SER A 245 2.49 1.74 1.71
N GLY A 246 1.26 2.26 1.63
CA GLY A 246 0.88 3.48 2.33
C GLY A 246 0.82 3.29 3.85
N ASN A 247 0.26 2.18 4.36
CA ASN A 247 0.21 1.93 5.80
C ASN A 247 1.62 1.75 6.39
N GLN A 248 2.54 1.11 5.66
CA GLN A 248 3.94 1.06 6.09
C GLN A 248 4.57 2.46 6.12
N GLY A 249 4.25 3.32 5.14
CA GLY A 249 4.72 4.70 5.14
C GLY A 249 4.16 5.53 6.29
N VAL A 250 2.92 5.30 6.70
CA VAL A 250 2.35 5.94 7.90
C VAL A 250 3.17 5.59 9.14
N VAL A 251 3.47 4.31 9.35
CA VAL A 251 4.29 3.85 10.50
C VAL A 251 5.72 4.38 10.40
N ALA A 252 6.37 4.20 9.24
CA ALA A 252 7.78 4.56 9.04
C ALA A 252 8.05 6.07 9.21
N VAL A 253 7.05 6.91 8.99
CA VAL A 253 7.15 8.38 9.10
C VAL A 253 6.70 8.88 10.47
N LEU A 254 5.46 8.51 10.88
CA LEU A 254 4.84 9.14 12.05
C LEU A 254 5.43 8.66 13.37
N VAL A 255 5.82 7.39 13.49
CA VAL A 255 6.38 6.90 14.76
C VAL A 255 7.69 7.62 15.11
N PRO A 256 8.73 7.64 14.25
CA PRO A 256 9.95 8.36 14.57
C PRO A 256 9.76 9.89 14.66
N TYR A 257 8.82 10.45 13.88
CA TYR A 257 8.50 11.88 13.99
C TYR A 257 7.95 12.25 15.37
N LEU A 258 6.90 11.54 15.82
CA LEU A 258 6.26 11.79 17.11
C LEU A 258 7.22 11.54 18.27
N PHE A 259 8.01 10.46 18.19
CA PHE A 259 9.04 10.16 19.18
C PHE A 259 10.07 11.28 19.30
N GLY A 260 10.56 11.80 18.17
CA GLY A 260 11.53 12.87 18.16
C GLY A 260 10.96 14.18 18.72
N LYS A 261 9.71 14.50 18.40
CA LYS A 261 9.02 15.68 18.95
C LYS A 261 8.82 15.61 20.46
N GLU A 262 8.38 14.46 20.97
CA GLU A 262 8.20 14.21 22.40
C GLU A 262 9.51 14.33 23.18
N ASN A 263 10.63 13.93 22.59
CA ASN A 263 11.94 13.92 23.23
C ASN A 263 12.81 15.15 22.91
N GLY A 264 12.27 16.19 22.25
CA GLY A 264 13.01 17.42 21.95
C GLY A 264 14.17 17.24 20.97
N VAL A 265 14.12 16.21 20.10
CA VAL A 265 15.19 15.93 19.15
C VAL A 265 15.19 16.98 18.02
N ALA A 266 16.39 17.42 17.61
CA ALA A 266 16.53 18.37 16.50
C ALA A 266 15.87 17.89 15.21
N ASN A 267 15.17 18.81 14.52
CA ASN A 267 14.37 18.47 13.33
C ASN A 267 15.18 17.73 12.25
N GLU A 268 16.43 18.14 12.00
CA GLU A 268 17.29 17.45 11.02
C GLU A 268 17.50 15.98 11.39
N LYS A 269 17.80 15.71 12.66
CA LYS A 269 17.99 14.33 13.15
C LYS A 269 16.70 13.51 13.07
N ILE A 270 15.54 14.15 13.31
CA ILE A 270 14.24 13.51 13.09
C ILE A 270 14.08 13.12 11.61
N MET A 271 14.34 14.02 10.67
CA MET A 271 14.22 13.72 9.24
C MET A 271 15.19 12.62 8.81
N LYS A 272 16.44 12.63 9.25
CA LYS A 272 17.42 11.55 9.01
C LYS A 272 16.94 10.21 9.57
N SER A 273 16.32 10.20 10.75
CA SER A 273 15.75 8.99 11.34
C SER A 273 14.57 8.45 10.54
N ILE A 274 13.73 9.31 9.96
CA ILE A 274 12.66 8.92 9.06
C ILE A 274 13.25 8.29 7.78
N ALA A 275 14.28 8.88 7.21
CA ALA A 275 14.98 8.29 6.06
C ALA A 275 15.53 6.89 6.40
N LEU A 276 16.15 6.71 7.57
CA LEU A 276 16.58 5.41 8.07
C LEU A 276 15.42 4.41 8.20
N SER A 277 14.28 4.87 8.74
CA SER A 277 13.08 4.05 8.86
C SER A 277 12.59 3.55 7.49
N HIS A 278 12.57 4.41 6.47
CA HIS A 278 12.23 4.04 5.11
C HIS A 278 13.21 3.03 4.51
N LEU A 279 14.51 3.27 4.68
CA LEU A 279 15.56 2.37 4.17
C LEU A 279 15.47 0.98 4.80
N LEU A 280 15.30 0.88 6.12
CA LEU A 280 15.18 -0.39 6.82
C LEU A 280 13.88 -1.12 6.46
N ASN A 281 12.75 -0.41 6.32
CA ASN A 281 11.51 -1.01 5.81
C ASN A 281 11.71 -1.58 4.41
N ALA A 282 12.34 -0.84 3.51
CA ALA A 282 12.63 -1.30 2.15
C ALA A 282 13.62 -2.49 2.15
N TYR A 283 14.59 -2.48 3.04
CA TYR A 283 15.57 -3.55 3.24
C TYR A 283 14.90 -4.86 3.66
N VAL A 284 14.06 -4.83 4.70
CA VAL A 284 13.29 -6.02 5.12
C VAL A 284 12.42 -6.54 3.98
N LYS A 285 11.76 -5.64 3.24
CA LYS A 285 10.95 -6.02 2.08
C LYS A 285 11.75 -6.58 0.91
N ALA A 286 13.00 -6.23 0.77
CA ALA A 286 13.86 -6.82 -0.25
C ALA A 286 14.02 -8.34 -0.06
N PHE A 287 13.95 -8.83 1.18
CA PHE A 287 13.98 -10.26 1.50
C PHE A 287 12.59 -10.89 1.58
N ALA A 288 11.62 -10.20 2.19
CA ALA A 288 10.28 -10.72 2.44
C ALA A 288 9.33 -10.67 1.23
N GLY A 289 9.73 -9.99 0.14
CA GLY A 289 8.89 -9.79 -1.04
C GLY A 289 7.93 -8.60 -0.92
N GLU A 290 7.16 -8.35 -1.98
CA GLU A 290 6.26 -7.20 -2.06
C GLU A 290 4.99 -7.40 -1.27
N LEU A 291 4.38 -8.57 -1.40
CA LEU A 291 3.19 -9.01 -0.70
C LEU A 291 3.54 -10.29 0.06
N SER A 292 3.36 -10.26 1.37
CA SER A 292 3.77 -11.33 2.27
C SER A 292 2.56 -11.87 3.04
N PRO A 293 2.53 -13.15 3.42
CA PRO A 293 1.54 -13.68 4.35
C PRO A 293 1.67 -13.09 5.76
N ILE A 294 2.86 -12.60 6.13
CA ILE A 294 3.08 -11.91 7.41
C ILE A 294 2.82 -10.40 7.28
N CYS A 295 2.44 -9.76 8.40
CA CYS A 295 2.07 -8.34 8.43
C CYS A 295 3.31 -7.44 8.34
N GLN A 296 3.66 -7.01 7.13
CA GLN A 296 4.81 -6.12 6.92
C GLN A 296 4.61 -4.71 7.48
N CYS A 297 3.37 -4.27 7.71
CA CYS A 297 3.12 -2.99 8.38
C CYS A 297 3.58 -3.03 9.84
N ALA A 298 3.41 -4.17 10.50
CA ALA A 298 3.90 -4.39 11.87
C ALA A 298 5.40 -4.72 11.90
N ILE A 299 5.85 -5.61 11.01
CA ILE A 299 7.22 -6.15 11.06
C ILE A 299 8.20 -5.23 10.31
N ALA A 300 8.07 -5.06 9.01
CA ALA A 300 9.07 -4.32 8.24
C ALA A 300 9.09 -2.83 8.60
N ALA A 301 7.91 -2.18 8.66
CA ALA A 301 7.83 -0.78 9.07
C ALA A 301 8.11 -0.62 10.57
N GLY A 302 7.70 -1.58 11.40
CA GLY A 302 8.02 -1.59 12.83
C GLY A 302 9.52 -1.67 13.12
N VAL A 303 10.25 -2.54 12.42
CA VAL A 303 11.72 -2.62 12.46
C VAL A 303 12.34 -1.27 12.12
N GLY A 304 11.89 -0.67 11.00
CA GLY A 304 12.39 0.64 10.60
C GLY A 304 12.12 1.73 11.64
N ALA A 305 10.90 1.79 12.16
CA ALA A 305 10.50 2.79 13.14
C ALA A 305 11.23 2.62 14.49
N ALA A 306 11.36 1.39 14.99
CA ALA A 306 12.07 1.11 16.25
C ALA A 306 13.55 1.48 16.15
N ALA A 307 14.21 1.07 15.07
CA ALA A 307 15.61 1.43 14.81
C ALA A 307 15.79 2.96 14.72
N ALA A 308 14.87 3.66 14.07
CA ALA A 308 14.89 5.12 13.95
C ALA A 308 14.75 5.84 15.31
N CYS A 309 13.88 5.33 16.20
CA CYS A 309 13.75 5.86 17.56
C CYS A 309 15.04 5.70 18.37
N VAL A 310 15.69 4.53 18.27
CA VAL A 310 17.00 4.31 18.94
C VAL A 310 18.06 5.19 18.35
N TYR A 311 18.14 5.32 17.02
CA TYR A 311 19.08 6.22 16.33
C TYR A 311 18.96 7.68 16.83
N GLN A 312 17.74 8.15 17.08
CA GLN A 312 17.51 9.50 17.62
C GLN A 312 18.11 9.68 19.01
N ARG A 313 18.04 8.66 19.86
CA ARG A 313 18.59 8.70 21.23
C ARG A 313 20.10 8.53 21.22
N LYS A 314 20.56 7.50 20.55
CA LYS A 314 21.99 7.16 20.45
C LYS A 314 22.25 6.42 19.14
N ASN A 315 23.16 6.95 18.32
CA ASN A 315 23.61 6.28 17.11
C ASN A 315 24.61 5.16 17.48
N ASP A 316 24.05 4.07 18.00
CA ASP A 316 24.80 2.90 18.47
C ASP A 316 24.30 1.65 17.76
N MET A 317 25.15 1.04 16.96
CA MET A 317 24.83 -0.14 16.14
C MET A 317 24.29 -1.33 16.95
N LYS A 318 24.83 -1.55 18.14
CA LYS A 318 24.39 -2.64 19.01
C LYS A 318 22.98 -2.43 19.50
N LEU A 319 22.66 -1.21 19.95
CA LEU A 319 21.32 -0.84 20.42
C LEU A 319 20.30 -0.85 19.28
N ILE A 320 20.67 -0.35 18.09
CA ILE A 320 19.83 -0.43 16.89
C ILE A 320 19.57 -1.90 16.51
N GLY A 321 20.58 -2.75 16.54
CA GLY A 321 20.45 -4.18 16.30
C GLY A 321 19.51 -4.87 17.31
N HIS A 322 19.59 -4.51 18.59
CA HIS A 322 18.64 -5.03 19.59
C HIS A 322 17.21 -4.59 19.32
N ALA A 323 16.98 -3.33 18.93
CA ALA A 323 15.64 -2.86 18.58
C ALA A 323 15.06 -3.61 17.38
N ILE A 324 15.86 -3.84 16.34
CA ILE A 324 15.48 -4.64 15.17
C ILE A 324 15.10 -6.06 15.58
N ASN A 325 15.94 -6.73 16.38
CA ASN A 325 15.71 -8.09 16.83
C ASN A 325 14.46 -8.21 17.69
N ASN A 326 14.20 -7.25 18.60
CA ASN A 326 13.00 -7.26 19.44
C ASN A 326 11.73 -7.25 18.57
N VAL A 327 11.62 -6.33 17.62
CA VAL A 327 10.46 -6.28 16.72
C VAL A 327 10.35 -7.56 15.87
N ALA A 328 11.46 -8.06 15.36
CA ALA A 328 11.46 -9.26 14.53
C ALA A 328 11.03 -10.50 15.33
N ASN A 329 11.48 -10.65 16.57
CA ASN A 329 11.13 -11.78 17.44
C ASN A 329 9.68 -11.71 17.93
N ASP A 330 9.22 -10.53 18.35
CA ASP A 330 7.87 -10.35 18.87
C ASP A 330 6.79 -10.51 17.80
N LEU A 331 7.05 -9.99 16.59
CA LEU A 331 6.04 -9.86 15.54
C LEU A 331 6.28 -10.77 14.34
N GLY A 332 7.38 -11.54 14.32
CA GLY A 332 7.81 -12.33 13.16
C GLY A 332 6.78 -13.35 12.64
N GLY A 333 5.89 -13.82 13.50
CA GLY A 333 4.80 -14.75 13.17
C GLY A 333 3.43 -14.10 12.95
N MET A 334 3.32 -12.78 13.01
CA MET A 334 2.03 -12.07 12.85
C MET A 334 1.51 -12.19 11.42
N PHE A 335 0.40 -12.91 11.23
CA PHE A 335 -0.26 -13.00 9.94
C PHE A 335 -0.88 -11.67 9.51
N CYS A 336 -0.84 -11.42 8.20
CA CYS A 336 -1.55 -10.31 7.58
C CYS A 336 -2.96 -10.75 7.19
N ASN A 337 -3.99 -10.12 7.75
CA ASN A 337 -5.39 -10.39 7.40
C ASN A 337 -5.85 -9.72 6.10
N GLY A 338 -4.95 -9.00 5.43
CA GLY A 338 -5.26 -8.21 4.24
C GLY A 338 -5.49 -6.76 4.60
N ALA A 339 -6.73 -6.32 4.61
CA ALA A 339 -7.11 -4.96 4.96
C ALA A 339 -8.45 -4.97 5.69
#